data_906e04de224bb765c97b87a6a00113f0
#
_entry.id   906e04de224bb765c97b87a6a00113f0
#
_cell.length_a   1.000
_cell.length_b   1.000
_cell.length_c   1.000
_cell.angle_alpha   90.00
_cell.angle_beta   90.00
_cell.angle_gamma   90.00
#
_symmetry.space_group_name_H-M   'P 1'
#
loop_
_entity.id
_entity.type
_entity.pdbx_description
1 polymer ?
#
loop_
_entity_poly.entity_id
_entity_poly.type
_entity_poly.pdbx_seq_one_letter_code
_entity_poly.pdbx_strand_id
1 'polypeptide(L)'
;SRIDWRTLLAEWMYDRIRDDWSTWPPSKKHICRGLYLPSPGRPAPIKLVMFVDTSGSMSDESLERIFGEIRTFRETFPTPFVIIQADAGIQSVNEYDAYEDFNFEKVKIHGRGGTEFISGYNWIEEHFDSEPVAIIHATDGWGKFPRFCRDPVVFLIPKEVEERSDLRQFPEWGRKIIL
;
A
#
# COMPACT_ATOMS: atom_id res chain seq x y z
N SER A 1 -14.90 16.49 -9.81
CA SER A 1 -14.00 15.54 -10.49
C SER A 1 -13.40 14.65 -9.41
N ARG A 2 -13.70 13.37 -9.44
CA ARG A 2 -13.03 12.40 -8.57
C ARG A 2 -11.55 12.41 -8.95
N ILE A 3 -10.72 12.88 -8.05
CA ILE A 3 -9.27 12.76 -8.22
C ILE A 3 -8.96 11.26 -8.21
N ASP A 4 -8.32 10.79 -9.27
CA ASP A 4 -7.90 9.39 -9.34
C ASP A 4 -6.85 9.14 -8.24
N TRP A 5 -7.20 8.34 -7.25
CA TRP A 5 -6.32 8.01 -6.13
C TRP A 5 -5.00 7.37 -6.60
N ARG A 6 -5.01 6.71 -7.76
CA ARG A 6 -3.82 6.10 -8.37
C ARG A 6 -2.82 7.17 -8.81
N THR A 7 -3.33 8.26 -9.40
CA THR A 7 -2.51 9.41 -9.76
C THR A 7 -1.94 10.07 -8.50
N LEU A 8 -2.76 10.25 -7.48
CA LEU A 8 -2.31 10.80 -6.20
C LEU A 8 -1.24 9.91 -5.53
N LEU A 9 -1.42 8.60 -5.58
CA LEU A 9 -0.45 7.65 -5.04
C LEU A 9 0.86 7.69 -5.82
N ALA A 10 0.79 7.72 -7.15
CA ALA A 10 1.96 7.82 -8.01
C ALA A 10 2.73 9.12 -7.79
N GLU A 11 2.04 10.26 -7.72
CA GLU A 11 2.64 11.57 -7.41
C GLU A 11 3.31 11.54 -6.03
N TRP A 12 2.64 10.99 -5.04
CA TRP A 12 3.14 10.88 -3.70
C TRP A 12 4.37 9.97 -3.59
N MET A 13 4.37 8.82 -4.26
CA MET A 13 5.54 7.94 -4.36
C MET A 13 6.69 8.66 -5.06
N TYR A 14 6.39 9.40 -6.14
CA TYR A 14 7.38 10.15 -6.89
C TYR A 14 8.04 11.26 -6.04
N ASP A 15 7.24 12.05 -5.33
CA ASP A 15 7.74 13.12 -4.47
C ASP A 15 8.62 12.56 -3.35
N ARG A 16 8.22 11.45 -2.76
CA ARG A 16 9.00 10.79 -1.70
C ARG A 16 10.33 10.25 -2.21
N ILE A 17 10.34 9.64 -3.40
CA ILE A 17 11.57 9.21 -4.07
C ILE A 17 12.49 10.40 -4.31
N ARG A 18 11.94 11.52 -4.74
CA ARG A 18 12.72 12.74 -5.01
C ARG A 18 13.32 13.33 -3.74
N ASP A 19 12.59 13.39 -2.65
CA ASP A 19 13.01 13.99 -1.40
C ASP A 19 14.07 13.15 -0.67
N ASP A 20 13.92 11.84 -0.66
CA ASP A 20 14.89 10.93 -0.05
C ASP A 20 16.15 10.76 -0.91
N TRP A 21 16.10 11.11 -2.19
CA TRP A 21 17.16 10.90 -3.19
C TRP A 21 17.49 12.19 -3.95
N SER A 22 17.60 13.29 -3.23
CA SER A 22 17.80 14.66 -3.76
C SER A 22 19.02 14.86 -4.69
N THR A 23 19.87 13.88 -4.86
CA THR A 23 21.03 13.93 -5.77
C THR A 23 20.73 13.40 -7.17
N TRP A 24 19.45 13.10 -7.50
CA TRP A 24 19.22 12.32 -8.69
C TRP A 24 18.01 12.76 -9.55
N PRO A 25 18.22 13.29 -10.78
CA PRO A 25 17.11 13.62 -11.67
C PRO A 25 16.61 12.35 -12.39
N PRO A 26 15.31 12.03 -12.33
CA PRO A 26 14.71 10.99 -13.13
C PRO A 26 14.70 11.36 -14.62
N SER A 27 14.68 10.35 -15.49
CA SER A 27 14.62 10.58 -16.93
C SER A 27 13.32 11.26 -17.34
N LYS A 28 13.38 12.52 -17.78
CA LYS A 28 12.24 13.34 -18.23
C LYS A 28 11.41 12.67 -19.33
N LYS A 29 12.01 11.77 -20.10
CA LYS A 29 11.37 11.10 -21.25
C LYS A 29 10.26 10.10 -20.84
N HIS A 30 10.31 9.55 -19.65
CA HIS A 30 9.38 8.53 -19.18
C HIS A 30 8.33 9.07 -18.20
N ILE A 31 8.57 10.22 -17.59
CA ILE A 31 7.64 10.90 -16.68
C ILE A 31 6.33 11.24 -17.39
N CYS A 32 6.41 11.73 -18.64
CA CYS A 32 5.25 12.11 -19.45
C CYS A 32 4.33 10.94 -19.83
N ARG A 33 4.78 9.68 -19.62
CA ARG A 33 4.01 8.46 -19.91
C ARG A 33 3.55 7.72 -18.65
N GLY A 34 3.75 8.29 -17.46
CA GLY A 34 3.44 7.62 -16.19
C GLY A 34 4.28 6.37 -15.90
N LEU A 35 5.35 6.14 -16.67
CA LEU A 35 6.23 4.99 -16.52
C LEU A 35 7.51 5.40 -15.81
N TYR A 36 7.69 4.87 -14.61
CA TYR A 36 8.92 5.01 -13.85
C TYR A 36 9.83 3.82 -14.15
N LEU A 37 10.79 4.00 -15.07
CA LEU A 37 11.79 2.98 -15.38
C LEU A 37 13.12 3.34 -14.73
N PRO A 38 13.70 2.46 -13.89
CA PRO A 38 15.05 2.65 -13.38
C PRO A 38 16.08 2.59 -14.51
N SER A 39 17.08 3.45 -14.47
CA SER A 39 18.23 3.35 -15.38
C SER A 39 19.26 2.37 -14.85
N PRO A 40 20.11 1.80 -15.73
CA PRO A 40 21.24 0.97 -15.32
C PRO A 40 22.14 1.72 -14.33
N GLY A 41 22.47 1.09 -13.21
CA GLY A 41 23.31 1.68 -12.15
C GLY A 41 22.57 2.49 -11.09
N ARG A 42 21.24 2.44 -11.07
CA ARG A 42 20.38 3.15 -10.12
C ARG A 42 20.00 2.27 -8.93
N PRO A 43 19.72 2.90 -7.75
CA PRO A 43 19.27 2.19 -6.59
C PRO A 43 17.96 1.40 -6.85
N ALA A 44 17.75 0.38 -6.04
CA ALA A 44 16.58 -0.48 -6.15
C ALA A 44 15.27 0.33 -6.15
N PRO A 45 14.30 -0.03 -6.98
CA PRO A 45 12.98 0.61 -6.94
C PRO A 45 12.37 0.46 -5.55
N ILE A 46 11.58 1.45 -5.14
CA ILE A 46 10.80 1.35 -3.90
C ILE A 46 9.94 0.09 -3.96
N LYS A 47 10.05 -0.72 -2.91
CA LYS A 47 9.18 -1.89 -2.74
C LYS A 47 7.82 -1.43 -2.20
N LEU A 48 6.77 -1.85 -2.86
CA LEU A 48 5.41 -1.55 -2.45
C LEU A 48 4.90 -2.63 -1.50
N VAL A 49 4.44 -2.24 -0.32
CA VAL A 49 3.80 -3.14 0.63
C VAL A 49 2.31 -2.87 0.66
N MET A 50 1.54 -3.87 0.27
CA MET A 50 0.09 -3.89 0.37
C MET A 50 -0.29 -4.54 1.69
N PHE A 51 -0.62 -3.73 2.69
CA PHE A 51 -1.08 -4.21 3.98
C PHE A 51 -2.61 -4.26 3.97
N VAL A 52 -3.18 -5.44 3.92
CA VAL A 52 -4.63 -5.65 3.78
C VAL A 52 -5.21 -6.14 5.10
N ASP A 53 -6.10 -5.36 5.65
CA ASP A 53 -6.93 -5.72 6.80
C ASP A 53 -7.97 -6.76 6.37
N THR A 54 -7.87 -7.94 6.94
CA THR A 54 -8.79 -9.06 6.70
C THR A 54 -9.67 -9.37 7.91
N SER A 55 -9.81 -8.42 8.83
CA SER A 55 -10.68 -8.55 9.99
C SER A 55 -12.16 -8.77 9.61
N GLY A 56 -12.94 -9.27 10.56
CA GLY A 56 -14.33 -9.58 10.32
C GLY A 56 -15.23 -8.37 9.98
N SER A 57 -14.77 -7.16 10.26
CA SER A 57 -15.45 -5.90 9.89
C SER A 57 -15.31 -5.53 8.40
N MET A 58 -14.28 -6.06 7.72
CA MET A 58 -14.09 -5.89 6.29
C MET A 58 -14.97 -6.83 5.50
N SER A 59 -15.89 -6.31 4.69
CA SER A 59 -16.77 -7.12 3.84
C SER A 59 -16.00 -7.75 2.67
N ASP A 60 -16.51 -8.87 2.15
CA ASP A 60 -15.93 -9.51 0.97
C ASP A 60 -15.96 -8.57 -0.23
N GLU A 61 -17.02 -7.79 -0.41
CA GLU A 61 -17.15 -6.80 -1.47
C GLU A 61 -16.08 -5.70 -1.35
N SER A 62 -15.82 -5.21 -0.14
CA SER A 62 -14.74 -4.23 0.10
C SER A 62 -13.37 -4.80 -0.24
N LEU A 63 -13.12 -6.05 0.15
CA LEU A 63 -11.85 -6.73 -0.15
C LEU A 63 -11.67 -6.97 -1.66
N GLU A 64 -12.70 -7.44 -2.36
CA GLU A 64 -12.67 -7.61 -3.83
C GLU A 64 -12.39 -6.29 -4.55
N ARG A 65 -13.03 -5.21 -4.11
CA ARG A 65 -12.78 -3.86 -4.65
C ARG A 65 -11.34 -3.43 -4.42
N ILE A 66 -10.81 -3.58 -3.20
CA ILE A 66 -9.43 -3.25 -2.85
C ILE A 66 -8.45 -4.04 -3.74
N PHE A 67 -8.63 -5.34 -3.87
CA PHE A 67 -7.77 -6.16 -4.72
C PHE A 67 -7.87 -5.79 -6.20
N GLY A 68 -9.05 -5.44 -6.68
CA GLY A 68 -9.25 -4.91 -8.04
C GLY A 68 -8.48 -3.61 -8.28
N GLU A 69 -8.50 -2.70 -7.31
CA GLU A 69 -7.77 -1.44 -7.35
C GLU A 69 -6.25 -1.66 -7.33
N ILE A 70 -5.77 -2.56 -6.49
CA ILE A 70 -4.36 -2.95 -6.41
C ILE A 70 -3.88 -3.53 -7.74
N ARG A 71 -4.67 -4.42 -8.36
CA ARG A 71 -4.35 -4.98 -9.67
C ARG A 71 -4.18 -3.89 -10.72
N THR A 72 -5.15 -2.99 -10.83
CA THR A 72 -5.11 -1.89 -11.80
C THR A 72 -3.91 -0.96 -11.55
N PHE A 73 -3.60 -0.68 -10.29
CA PHE A 73 -2.41 0.10 -9.95
C PHE A 73 -1.13 -0.59 -10.42
N ARG A 74 -0.99 -1.90 -10.17
CA ARG A 74 0.17 -2.70 -10.57
C ARG A 74 0.34 -2.77 -12.09
N GLU A 75 -0.75 -2.91 -12.85
CA GLU A 75 -0.72 -2.90 -14.32
C GLU A 75 -0.17 -1.57 -14.86
N THR A 76 -0.46 -0.47 -14.16
CA THR A 76 0.00 0.88 -14.52
C THR A 76 1.44 1.15 -14.05
N PHE A 77 1.79 0.65 -12.87
CA PHE A 77 3.09 0.87 -12.22
C PHE A 77 3.73 -0.46 -11.84
N PRO A 78 4.40 -1.15 -12.79
CA PRO A 78 5.09 -2.40 -12.50
C PRO A 78 6.22 -2.15 -11.49
N THR A 79 6.06 -2.67 -10.28
CA THR A 79 7.02 -2.58 -9.19
C THR A 79 6.98 -3.85 -8.35
N PRO A 80 8.10 -4.30 -7.77
CA PRO A 80 8.06 -5.38 -6.79
C PRO A 80 7.13 -5.02 -5.63
N PHE A 81 6.32 -5.97 -5.19
CA PHE A 81 5.38 -5.72 -4.10
C PHE A 81 5.21 -6.92 -3.19
N VAL A 82 4.77 -6.63 -1.99
CA VAL A 82 4.47 -7.62 -0.94
C VAL A 82 3.02 -7.44 -0.53
N ILE A 83 2.27 -8.52 -0.42
CA ILE A 83 0.94 -8.51 0.18
C ILE A 83 1.03 -9.10 1.57
N ILE A 84 0.65 -8.32 2.57
CA ILE A 84 0.49 -8.75 3.95
C ILE A 84 -0.99 -8.75 4.27
N GLN A 85 -1.53 -9.89 4.64
CA GLN A 85 -2.87 -10.01 5.18
C GLN A 85 -2.79 -10.12 6.69
N ALA A 86 -3.52 -9.29 7.39
CA ALA A 86 -3.53 -9.28 8.86
C ALA A 86 -4.92 -8.99 9.41
N ASP A 87 -5.19 -9.58 10.57
CA ASP A 87 -6.32 -9.29 11.43
C ASP A 87 -5.87 -9.07 12.88
N ALA A 88 -6.03 -10.01 13.78
CA ALA A 88 -5.42 -10.00 15.12
C ALA A 88 -3.89 -10.21 15.12
N GLY A 89 -3.29 -10.43 13.96
CA GLY A 89 -1.88 -10.64 13.69
C GLY A 89 -1.68 -10.94 12.21
N ILE A 90 -0.42 -11.14 11.79
CA ILE A 90 -0.11 -11.47 10.40
C ILE A 90 -0.62 -12.87 10.07
N GLN A 91 -1.46 -12.98 9.04
CA GLN A 91 -2.04 -14.23 8.56
C GLN A 91 -1.29 -14.79 7.35
N SER A 92 -0.83 -13.94 6.47
CA SER A 92 -0.02 -14.33 5.32
C SER A 92 0.87 -13.20 4.83
N VAL A 93 2.01 -13.58 4.24
CA VAL A 93 2.93 -12.68 3.54
C VAL A 93 3.29 -13.33 2.21
N ASN A 94 3.08 -12.61 1.11
CA ASN A 94 3.41 -13.05 -0.23
C ASN A 94 4.17 -11.96 -0.97
N GLU A 95 5.34 -12.30 -1.51
CA GLU A 95 6.18 -11.40 -2.29
C GLU A 95 6.04 -11.71 -3.79
N TYR A 96 6.06 -10.66 -4.61
CA TYR A 96 5.90 -10.74 -6.06
C TYR A 96 6.88 -9.83 -6.76
N ASP A 97 7.46 -10.30 -7.85
CA ASP A 97 8.29 -9.48 -8.73
C ASP A 97 7.44 -8.50 -9.55
N ALA A 98 8.09 -7.44 -10.07
CA ALA A 98 7.41 -6.37 -10.81
C ALA A 98 6.58 -6.86 -12.02
N TYR A 99 7.03 -7.93 -12.67
CA TYR A 99 6.42 -8.48 -13.89
C TYR A 99 5.84 -9.88 -13.69
N GLU A 100 5.79 -10.37 -12.46
CA GLU A 100 5.16 -11.65 -12.16
C GLU A 100 3.65 -11.58 -12.40
N ASP A 101 3.11 -12.59 -13.07
CA ASP A 101 1.67 -12.72 -13.27
C ASP A 101 0.99 -12.96 -11.92
N PHE A 102 0.20 -11.99 -11.52
CA PHE A 102 -0.53 -12.02 -10.27
C PHE A 102 -2.01 -12.24 -10.52
N ASN A 103 -2.49 -13.40 -10.08
CA ASN A 103 -3.91 -13.72 -10.17
C ASN A 103 -4.60 -13.50 -8.83
N PHE A 104 -5.28 -12.37 -8.70
CA PHE A 104 -6.04 -12.00 -7.49
C PHE A 104 -7.16 -12.99 -7.14
N GLU A 105 -7.74 -13.67 -8.12
CA GLU A 105 -8.77 -14.68 -7.87
C GLU A 105 -8.24 -15.89 -7.09
N LYS A 106 -6.92 -16.10 -7.11
CA LYS A 106 -6.23 -17.16 -6.36
C LYS A 106 -5.76 -16.73 -4.99
N VAL A 107 -5.83 -15.43 -4.67
CA VAL A 107 -5.47 -14.95 -3.33
C VAL A 107 -6.53 -15.40 -2.34
N LYS A 108 -6.18 -16.37 -1.53
CA LYS A 108 -7.04 -16.77 -0.42
C LYS A 108 -7.03 -15.68 0.64
N ILE A 109 -8.21 -15.24 1.04
CA ILE A 109 -8.34 -14.33 2.16
C ILE A 109 -8.12 -15.13 3.43
N HIS A 110 -7.15 -14.72 4.22
CA HIS A 110 -6.80 -15.30 5.51
C HIS A 110 -7.17 -14.33 6.61
N GLY A 111 -7.74 -14.82 7.71
CA GLY A 111 -8.11 -14.00 8.85
C GLY A 111 -9.57 -14.13 9.20
N ARG A 112 -10.25 -13.03 9.49
CA ARG A 112 -11.63 -12.88 10.00
C ARG A 112 -11.72 -12.81 11.52
N GLY A 113 -10.58 -12.54 12.19
CA GLY A 113 -10.51 -12.32 13.63
C GLY A 113 -10.69 -10.87 14.07
N GLY A 114 -10.09 -10.54 15.19
CA GLY A 114 -9.98 -9.17 15.69
C GLY A 114 -8.98 -8.34 14.86
N THR A 115 -8.63 -7.13 15.34
CA THR A 115 -7.78 -6.23 14.56
C THR A 115 -6.64 -5.67 15.39
N GLU A 116 -5.42 -5.98 14.98
CA GLU A 116 -4.18 -5.46 15.56
C GLU A 116 -3.15 -5.28 14.43
N PHE A 117 -2.74 -4.04 14.16
CA PHE A 117 -1.86 -3.73 13.03
C PHE A 117 -0.39 -3.56 13.44
N ILE A 118 -0.11 -3.39 14.72
CA ILE A 118 1.24 -3.08 15.23
C ILE A 118 2.24 -4.17 14.84
N SER A 119 1.84 -5.43 14.93
CA SER A 119 2.68 -6.57 14.55
C SER A 119 3.06 -6.55 13.06
N GLY A 120 2.12 -6.14 12.19
CA GLY A 120 2.37 -6.00 10.76
C GLY A 120 3.35 -4.87 10.45
N TYR A 121 3.19 -3.72 11.07
CA TYR A 121 4.12 -2.60 10.92
C TYR A 121 5.52 -2.92 11.46
N ASN A 122 5.63 -3.58 12.61
CA ASN A 122 6.89 -4.03 13.15
C ASN A 122 7.59 -5.03 12.20
N TRP A 123 6.83 -5.96 11.64
CA TRP A 123 7.35 -6.92 10.67
C TRP A 123 7.91 -6.20 9.43
N ILE A 124 7.20 -5.20 8.89
CA ILE A 124 7.66 -4.40 7.74
C ILE A 124 8.97 -3.68 8.09
N GLU A 125 9.03 -3.03 9.24
CA GLU A 125 10.22 -2.30 9.68
C GLU A 125 11.42 -3.21 9.86
N GLU A 126 11.25 -4.37 10.47
CA GLU A 126 12.32 -5.35 10.69
C GLU A 126 12.78 -6.02 9.39
N HIS A 127 11.83 -6.34 8.49
CA HIS A 127 12.11 -7.10 7.27
C HIS A 127 12.72 -6.23 6.17
N PHE A 128 12.36 -4.95 6.11
CA PHE A 128 12.83 -3.98 5.12
C PHE A 128 13.65 -2.84 5.73
N ASP A 129 14.44 -3.12 6.75
CA ASP A 129 15.18 -2.10 7.52
C ASP A 129 16.06 -1.19 6.65
N SER A 130 16.68 -1.74 5.60
CA SER A 130 17.59 -1.02 4.70
C SER A 130 17.00 -0.73 3.31
N GLU A 131 15.76 -1.09 3.06
CA GLU A 131 15.10 -0.90 1.76
C GLU A 131 14.08 0.25 1.82
N PRO A 132 13.99 1.07 0.76
CA PRO A 132 12.93 2.06 0.67
C PRO A 132 11.58 1.36 0.43
N VAL A 133 10.62 1.59 1.31
CA VAL A 133 9.30 0.98 1.27
C VAL A 133 8.22 2.06 1.20
N ALA A 134 7.15 1.79 0.46
CA ALA A 134 5.91 2.55 0.53
C ALA A 134 4.77 1.60 0.91
N ILE A 135 3.97 1.97 1.91
CA ILE A 135 2.92 1.12 2.46
C ILE A 135 1.56 1.63 1.99
N ILE A 136 0.77 0.74 1.38
CA ILE A 136 -0.65 0.95 1.13
C ILE A 136 -1.40 0.07 2.14
N HIS A 137 -2.04 0.69 3.11
CA HIS A 137 -2.81 -0.01 4.13
C HIS A 137 -4.31 0.10 3.83
N ALA A 138 -4.90 -0.97 3.37
CA ALA A 138 -6.33 -1.08 3.11
C ALA A 138 -7.05 -1.58 4.36
N THR A 139 -7.86 -0.72 4.99
CA THR A 139 -8.54 -1.01 6.26
C THR A 139 -9.76 -0.11 6.47
N ASP A 140 -10.69 -0.56 7.26
CA ASP A 140 -11.81 0.25 7.77
C ASP A 140 -11.43 1.09 9.01
N GLY A 141 -10.19 0.95 9.49
CA GLY A 141 -9.64 1.71 10.62
C GLY A 141 -9.96 1.18 12.00
N TRP A 142 -10.75 0.10 12.11
CA TRP A 142 -11.07 -0.52 13.38
C TRP A 142 -9.94 -1.41 13.87
N GLY A 143 -8.92 -0.79 14.46
CA GLY A 143 -7.76 -1.52 14.98
C GLY A 143 -6.77 -0.64 15.71
N LYS A 144 -5.74 -1.28 16.26
CA LYS A 144 -4.66 -0.59 16.95
C LYS A 144 -3.52 -0.30 15.99
N PHE A 145 -3.29 0.99 15.74
CA PHE A 145 -2.16 1.47 14.97
C PHE A 145 -0.94 1.75 15.84
N PRO A 146 0.29 1.66 15.30
CA PRO A 146 1.47 2.14 15.99
C PRO A 146 1.40 3.67 16.18
N ARG A 147 2.10 4.19 17.17
CA ARG A 147 2.17 5.64 17.43
C ARG A 147 2.86 6.41 16.31
N PHE A 148 3.76 5.75 15.61
CA PHE A 148 4.57 6.29 14.54
C PHE A 148 4.86 5.21 13.50
N CYS A 149 5.03 5.58 12.25
CA CYS A 149 5.55 4.74 11.18
C CYS A 149 6.69 5.47 10.48
N ARG A 150 7.84 4.79 10.32
CA ARG A 150 9.01 5.35 9.64
C ARG A 150 8.74 5.53 8.15
N ASP A 151 8.10 4.53 7.56
CA ASP A 151 7.85 4.46 6.14
C ASP A 151 6.58 5.25 5.77
N PRO A 152 6.51 5.79 4.56
CA PRO A 152 5.34 6.50 4.10
C PRO A 152 4.13 5.56 3.92
N VAL A 153 2.97 6.00 4.43
CA VAL A 153 1.73 5.20 4.42
C VAL A 153 0.58 5.94 3.74
N VAL A 154 -0.14 5.21 2.90
CA VAL A 154 -1.44 5.61 2.36
C VAL A 154 -2.50 4.65 2.88
N PHE A 155 -3.52 5.17 3.54
CA PHE A 155 -4.70 4.41 3.92
C PHE A 155 -5.71 4.39 2.77
N LEU A 156 -6.03 3.21 2.25
CA LEU A 156 -7.16 3.00 1.36
C LEU A 156 -8.38 2.61 2.20
N ILE A 157 -9.32 3.51 2.25
CA ILE A 157 -10.49 3.41 3.13
C ILE A 157 -11.71 3.05 2.27
N PRO A 158 -12.39 1.92 2.54
CA PRO A 158 -13.64 1.60 1.87
C PRO A 158 -14.69 2.72 2.05
N LYS A 159 -15.42 3.05 0.99
CA LYS A 159 -16.41 4.13 1.01
C LYS A 159 -17.47 3.96 2.10
N GLU A 160 -17.83 2.73 2.40
CA GLU A 160 -18.81 2.37 3.44
C GLU A 160 -18.38 2.84 4.83
N VAL A 161 -17.08 3.07 5.03
CA VAL A 161 -16.51 3.57 6.29
C VAL A 161 -16.75 5.06 6.45
N GLU A 162 -16.71 5.84 5.36
CA GLU A 162 -16.98 7.27 5.40
C GLU A 162 -18.37 7.57 5.98
N GLU A 163 -19.34 6.69 5.71
CA GLU A 163 -20.71 6.84 6.17
C GLU A 163 -20.92 6.40 7.63
N ARG A 164 -20.02 5.59 8.19
CA ARG A 164 -20.22 4.88 9.48
C ARG A 164 -19.26 5.28 10.58
N SER A 165 -18.11 5.85 10.26
CA SER A 165 -17.05 6.08 11.25
C SER A 165 -16.37 7.41 11.10
N ASP A 166 -15.83 7.87 12.23
CA ASP A 166 -15.03 9.07 12.29
C ASP A 166 -13.60 8.79 11.76
N LEU A 167 -13.23 9.43 10.66
CA LEU A 167 -11.89 9.32 10.09
C LEU A 167 -10.76 9.74 11.04
N ARG A 168 -11.10 10.32 12.20
CA ARG A 168 -10.14 10.65 13.27
C ARG A 168 -9.49 9.44 13.92
N GLN A 169 -10.05 8.25 13.76
CA GLN A 169 -9.43 7.00 14.23
C GLN A 169 -8.13 6.65 13.45
N PHE A 170 -7.99 7.14 12.21
CA PHE A 170 -6.79 6.91 11.42
C PHE A 170 -5.66 7.84 11.88
N PRO A 171 -4.42 7.33 12.00
CA PRO A 171 -3.26 8.14 12.35
C PRO A 171 -3.03 9.31 11.40
N GLU A 172 -2.52 10.41 11.93
CA GLU A 172 -2.21 11.61 11.14
C GLU A 172 -0.93 11.44 10.28
N TRP A 173 -0.06 10.49 10.64
CA TRP A 173 1.16 10.22 9.88
C TRP A 173 0.91 9.51 8.54
N GLY A 174 -0.29 9.02 8.27
CA GLY A 174 -0.68 8.39 7.01
C GLY A 174 -1.66 9.23 6.20
N ARG A 175 -1.53 9.18 4.87
CA ARG A 175 -2.46 9.85 3.96
C ARG A 175 -3.73 9.01 3.78
N LYS A 176 -4.89 9.64 3.88
CA LYS A 176 -6.20 8.98 3.77
C LYS A 176 -6.76 9.15 2.37
N ILE A 177 -7.18 8.06 1.74
CA ILE A 177 -7.85 8.03 0.45
C ILE A 177 -9.09 7.14 0.56
N ILE A 178 -10.26 7.67 0.20
CA ILE A 178 -11.54 6.96 0.22
C ILE A 178 -11.80 6.42 -1.18
N LEU A 179 -12.12 5.12 -1.28
CA LEU A 179 -12.38 4.41 -2.54
C LEU A 179 -13.80 4.60 -3.07
#